data_e3643e7a56caac4fb00d4aed89b378d7
#
_entry.id   e3643e7a56caac4fb00d4aed89b378d7
#
_cell.length_a   1.000
_cell.length_b   1.000
_cell.length_c   1.000
_cell.angle_alpha   90.00
_cell.angle_beta   90.00
_cell.angle_gamma   90.00
#
_symmetry.space_group_name_H-M   'P 1'
#
loop_
_entity.id
_entity.type
_entity.pdbx_description
1 polymer ?
#
loop_
_entity_poly.entity_id
_entity_poly.type
_entity_poly.pdbx_seq_one_letter_code
_entity_poly.pdbx_strand_id
1 'polypeptide(L)'
;IDRLVFLRICEDRGLEFYGQLQALLNGPTVYGRLCELFRKADDRYNSGLFHFSADKHRHEQPDQWTLALNLDDQVLKGIIRGLYYPDSPYEFSVLSADILGQVYEQFLGKVIRLTESHQAKIEDKPEVKKAGGVYYTPTYIVDYIVKNTVGKLLESKTPYEVAARTPTWKPTKGGRPLSVLDPACGSGSFLIGAY
;
A
#
# COMPACT_ATOMS: atom_id res chain seq x y z
N ILE A 1 -10.33 -1.88 2.35
CA ILE A 1 -10.33 -1.05 1.14
C ILE A 1 -8.98 -1.17 0.45
N ASP A 2 -7.86 -0.94 1.13
CA ASP A 2 -6.51 -0.94 0.56
C ASP A 2 -6.20 -2.22 -0.22
N ARG A 3 -6.60 -3.38 0.32
CA ARG A 3 -6.47 -4.69 -0.33
C ARG A 3 -7.24 -4.78 -1.65
N LEU A 4 -8.43 -4.20 -1.72
CA LEU A 4 -9.22 -4.16 -2.95
C LEU A 4 -8.54 -3.27 -4.01
N VAL A 5 -8.08 -2.09 -3.60
CA VAL A 5 -7.36 -1.16 -4.48
C VAL A 5 -6.07 -1.79 -4.99
N PHE A 6 -5.31 -2.47 -4.11
CA PHE A 6 -4.11 -3.20 -4.50
C PHE A 6 -4.39 -4.27 -5.56
N LEU A 7 -5.38 -5.15 -5.32
CA LEU A 7 -5.75 -6.18 -6.30
C LEU A 7 -6.23 -5.58 -7.61
N ARG A 8 -6.98 -4.47 -7.56
CA ARG A 8 -7.44 -3.78 -8.76
C ARG A 8 -6.27 -3.19 -9.58
N ILE A 9 -5.27 -2.61 -8.91
CA ILE A 9 -4.04 -2.14 -9.55
C ILE A 9 -3.29 -3.31 -10.18
N CYS A 10 -3.19 -4.44 -9.48
CA CYS A 10 -2.53 -5.64 -10.01
C CYS A 10 -3.23 -6.18 -11.26
N GLU A 11 -4.57 -6.17 -11.31
CA GLU A 11 -5.32 -6.54 -12.50
C GLU A 11 -5.01 -5.61 -13.68
N ASP A 12 -5.09 -4.29 -13.49
CA ASP A 12 -4.86 -3.33 -14.57
C ASP A 12 -3.42 -3.32 -15.07
N ARG A 13 -2.47 -3.69 -14.21
CA ARG A 13 -1.05 -3.84 -14.58
C ARG A 13 -0.70 -5.23 -15.14
N GLY A 14 -1.68 -6.10 -15.30
CA GLY A 14 -1.48 -7.46 -15.82
C GLY A 14 -0.70 -8.40 -14.90
N LEU A 15 -0.56 -8.06 -13.62
CA LEU A 15 0.04 -8.91 -12.59
C LEU A 15 -0.95 -9.99 -12.11
N GLU A 16 -2.23 -9.69 -12.19
CA GLU A 16 -3.36 -10.59 -11.95
C GLU A 16 -4.27 -10.66 -13.17
N PHE A 17 -5.12 -11.70 -13.24
CA PHE A 17 -6.10 -11.79 -14.30
C PHE A 17 -7.14 -10.66 -14.17
N TYR A 18 -7.34 -9.91 -15.24
CA TYR A 18 -8.33 -8.83 -15.27
C TYR A 18 -9.73 -9.37 -14.97
N GLY A 19 -10.44 -8.67 -14.08
CA GLY A 19 -11.81 -8.99 -13.71
C GLY A 19 -11.97 -10.06 -12.62
N GLN A 20 -10.93 -10.45 -11.90
CA GLN A 20 -11.06 -11.37 -10.76
C GLN A 20 -12.00 -10.81 -9.67
N LEU A 21 -11.84 -9.52 -9.32
CA LEU A 21 -12.74 -8.86 -8.38
C LEU A 21 -14.14 -8.72 -8.99
N GLN A 22 -14.24 -8.38 -10.27
CA GLN A 22 -15.52 -8.26 -10.97
C GLN A 22 -16.28 -9.59 -10.99
N ALA A 23 -15.61 -10.71 -11.11
CA ALA A 23 -16.22 -12.04 -11.07
C ALA A 23 -16.95 -12.32 -9.74
N LEU A 24 -16.55 -11.66 -8.66
CA LEU A 24 -17.24 -11.76 -7.36
C LEU A 24 -18.65 -11.18 -7.37
N LEU A 25 -19.00 -10.33 -8.34
CA LEU A 25 -20.34 -9.77 -8.48
C LEU A 25 -21.38 -10.85 -8.80
N ASN A 26 -20.95 -11.97 -9.37
CA ASN A 26 -21.81 -13.08 -9.73
C ASN A 26 -22.00 -14.03 -8.54
N GLY A 27 -23.23 -14.23 -8.12
CA GLY A 27 -23.59 -15.17 -7.05
C GLY A 27 -23.55 -14.57 -5.64
N PRO A 28 -23.82 -15.42 -4.62
CA PRO A 28 -23.87 -15.05 -3.20
C PRO A 28 -22.49 -15.15 -2.54
N THR A 29 -22.46 -14.82 -1.24
CA THR A 29 -21.27 -14.94 -0.36
C THR A 29 -20.03 -14.22 -0.91
N VAL A 30 -20.23 -12.98 -1.37
CA VAL A 30 -19.18 -12.16 -1.99
C VAL A 30 -17.97 -12.03 -1.05
N TYR A 31 -18.21 -11.77 0.23
CA TYR A 31 -17.12 -11.59 1.20
C TYR A 31 -16.30 -12.87 1.40
N GLY A 32 -16.95 -14.03 1.50
CA GLY A 32 -16.24 -15.31 1.64
C GLY A 32 -15.31 -15.59 0.46
N ARG A 33 -15.81 -15.35 -0.77
CA ARG A 33 -14.99 -15.49 -1.99
C ARG A 33 -13.89 -14.43 -2.10
N LEU A 34 -14.13 -13.23 -1.61
CA LEU A 34 -13.09 -12.19 -1.51
C LEU A 34 -11.99 -12.60 -0.53
N CYS A 35 -12.33 -13.21 0.60
CA CYS A 35 -11.35 -13.74 1.54
C CYS A 35 -10.48 -14.85 0.93
N GLU A 36 -11.01 -15.63 0.00
CA GLU A 36 -10.21 -16.62 -0.75
C GLU A 36 -9.17 -15.92 -1.66
N LEU A 37 -9.56 -14.82 -2.32
CA LEU A 37 -8.60 -14.02 -3.09
C LEU A 37 -7.54 -13.39 -2.19
N PHE A 38 -7.91 -12.92 -1.01
CA PHE A 38 -6.94 -12.38 -0.06
C PHE A 38 -5.93 -13.43 0.41
N ARG A 39 -6.35 -14.68 0.67
CA ARG A 39 -5.43 -15.77 1.00
C ARG A 39 -4.47 -16.08 -0.14
N LYS A 40 -4.98 -16.15 -1.38
CA LYS A 40 -4.11 -16.32 -2.57
C LYS A 40 -3.11 -15.17 -2.71
N ALA A 41 -3.51 -13.96 -2.39
CA ALA A 41 -2.62 -12.80 -2.42
C ALA A 41 -1.56 -12.87 -1.30
N ASP A 42 -1.90 -13.36 -0.10
CA ASP A 42 -0.94 -13.61 0.99
C ASP A 42 0.15 -14.59 0.53
N ASP A 43 -0.25 -15.73 -0.05
CA ASP A 43 0.67 -16.74 -0.56
C ASP A 43 1.57 -16.20 -1.69
N ARG A 44 1.02 -15.35 -2.56
CA ARG A 44 1.72 -14.85 -3.74
C ARG A 44 2.66 -13.69 -3.45
N TYR A 45 2.20 -12.70 -2.68
CA TYR A 45 2.91 -11.42 -2.53
C TYR A 45 3.77 -11.36 -1.28
N ASN A 46 3.56 -12.24 -0.32
CA ASN A 46 4.32 -12.26 0.95
C ASN A 46 4.50 -10.85 1.55
N SER A 47 3.45 -10.04 1.54
CA SER A 47 3.47 -8.63 1.93
C SER A 47 2.76 -8.42 3.28
N GLY A 48 3.12 -7.35 4.02
CA GLY A 48 2.40 -6.98 5.23
C GLY A 48 0.93 -6.59 5.01
N LEU A 49 0.55 -6.27 3.76
CA LEU A 49 -0.84 -5.96 3.41
C LEU A 49 -1.75 -7.19 3.49
N PHE A 50 -1.22 -8.37 3.11
CA PHE A 50 -1.89 -9.66 3.24
C PHE A 50 -1.04 -10.53 4.16
N HIS A 51 -1.51 -10.75 5.37
CA HIS A 51 -0.82 -11.58 6.36
C HIS A 51 -1.87 -12.26 7.26
N PHE A 52 -2.25 -13.47 6.90
CA PHE A 52 -3.34 -14.20 7.56
C PHE A 52 -2.87 -15.47 8.28
N SER A 53 -1.65 -15.91 8.04
CA SER A 53 -1.06 -17.10 8.65
C SER A 53 0.23 -16.75 9.39
N ALA A 54 0.47 -17.40 10.54
CA ALA A 54 1.71 -17.23 11.26
C ALA A 54 2.88 -17.81 10.44
N ASP A 55 3.90 -17.00 10.20
CA ASP A 55 5.14 -17.40 9.54
C ASP A 55 6.32 -17.19 10.49
N LYS A 56 7.25 -18.16 10.55
CA LYS A 56 8.44 -18.08 11.39
C LYS A 56 9.41 -16.95 11.00
N HIS A 57 9.29 -16.44 9.78
CA HIS A 57 10.12 -15.36 9.25
C HIS A 57 9.49 -13.98 9.39
N ARG A 58 8.24 -13.90 9.85
CA ARG A 58 7.52 -12.64 10.09
C ARG A 58 7.33 -12.44 11.58
N HIS A 59 7.74 -11.28 12.08
CA HIS A 59 7.58 -10.89 13.48
C HIS A 59 6.20 -10.26 13.78
N GLU A 60 5.43 -9.97 12.74
CA GLU A 60 4.11 -9.34 12.84
C GLU A 60 3.03 -10.38 13.16
N GLN A 61 2.03 -9.97 13.94
CA GLN A 61 0.87 -10.80 14.24
C GLN A 61 -0.03 -10.91 12.99
N PRO A 62 -0.51 -12.12 12.63
CA PRO A 62 -1.45 -12.28 11.53
C PRO A 62 -2.75 -11.52 11.76
N ASP A 63 -3.33 -11.00 10.68
CA ASP A 63 -4.66 -10.38 10.69
C ASP A 63 -5.75 -11.45 10.84
N GLN A 64 -6.20 -11.64 12.06
CA GLN A 64 -7.28 -12.59 12.40
C GLN A 64 -8.67 -11.96 12.21
N TRP A 65 -8.78 -10.63 12.18
CA TRP A 65 -10.06 -9.93 12.17
C TRP A 65 -10.70 -9.90 10.79
N THR A 66 -9.93 -9.59 9.75
CA THR A 66 -10.46 -9.45 8.39
C THR A 66 -11.19 -10.70 7.93
N LEU A 67 -10.63 -11.88 8.14
CA LEU A 67 -11.25 -13.14 7.67
C LEU A 67 -12.49 -13.55 8.47
N ALA A 68 -12.67 -12.99 9.66
CA ALA A 68 -13.82 -13.26 10.55
C ALA A 68 -15.00 -12.29 10.34
N LEU A 69 -14.82 -11.22 9.55
CA LEU A 69 -15.89 -10.26 9.30
C LEU A 69 -17.00 -10.87 8.47
N ASN A 70 -18.20 -10.34 8.67
CA ASN A 70 -19.36 -10.60 7.83
C ASN A 70 -19.83 -9.27 7.24
N LEU A 71 -19.72 -9.11 5.94
CA LEU A 71 -20.09 -7.89 5.22
C LEU A 71 -21.25 -8.19 4.26
N ASP A 72 -22.16 -7.23 4.16
CA ASP A 72 -23.32 -7.33 3.27
C ASP A 72 -22.88 -7.41 1.80
N ASP A 73 -23.44 -8.38 1.07
CA ASP A 73 -23.13 -8.62 -0.34
C ASP A 73 -23.49 -7.42 -1.23
N GLN A 74 -24.56 -6.67 -0.93
CA GLN A 74 -24.95 -5.52 -1.76
C GLN A 74 -23.96 -4.37 -1.63
N VAL A 75 -23.51 -4.10 -0.40
CA VAL A 75 -22.50 -3.08 -0.13
C VAL A 75 -21.20 -3.42 -0.83
N LEU A 76 -20.73 -4.67 -0.71
CA LEU A 76 -19.50 -5.10 -1.40
C LEU A 76 -19.62 -5.06 -2.91
N LYS A 77 -20.75 -5.51 -3.47
CA LYS A 77 -21.00 -5.42 -4.91
C LYS A 77 -20.98 -3.97 -5.39
N GLY A 78 -21.54 -3.03 -4.62
CA GLY A 78 -21.46 -1.60 -4.91
C GLY A 78 -20.03 -1.08 -4.94
N ILE A 79 -19.23 -1.42 -3.93
CA ILE A 79 -17.81 -1.03 -3.86
C ILE A 79 -17.02 -1.61 -5.04
N ILE A 80 -17.18 -2.90 -5.32
CA ILE A 80 -16.44 -3.57 -6.40
C ILE A 80 -16.84 -2.98 -7.77
N ARG A 81 -18.12 -2.73 -8.05
CA ARG A 81 -18.55 -2.07 -9.29
C ARG A 81 -17.89 -0.70 -9.46
N GLY A 82 -17.84 0.10 -8.38
CA GLY A 82 -17.20 1.41 -8.38
C GLY A 82 -15.70 1.41 -8.65
N LEU A 83 -15.07 0.22 -8.81
CA LEU A 83 -13.66 0.09 -9.21
C LEU A 83 -13.48 -0.21 -10.71
N TYR A 84 -14.57 -0.40 -11.47
CA TYR A 84 -14.52 -0.76 -12.89
C TYR A 84 -15.34 0.20 -13.75
N TYR A 85 -14.95 0.30 -15.00
CA TYR A 85 -15.72 1.02 -16.00
C TYR A 85 -17.12 0.33 -16.19
N PRO A 86 -18.23 1.07 -16.37
CA PRO A 86 -18.30 2.54 -16.52
C PRO A 86 -18.41 3.32 -15.20
N ASP A 87 -18.59 2.65 -14.05
CA ASP A 87 -18.83 3.31 -12.76
C ASP A 87 -17.58 4.05 -12.25
N SER A 88 -16.39 3.55 -12.58
CA SER A 88 -15.10 4.21 -12.31
C SER A 88 -14.53 4.83 -13.59
N PRO A 89 -14.22 6.13 -13.57
CA PRO A 89 -13.53 6.77 -14.70
C PRO A 89 -12.00 6.55 -14.66
N TYR A 90 -11.48 5.86 -13.63
CA TYR A 90 -10.04 5.76 -13.39
C TYR A 90 -9.45 4.50 -14.03
N GLU A 91 -8.34 4.70 -14.73
CA GLU A 91 -7.43 3.65 -15.20
C GLU A 91 -6.35 3.44 -14.12
N PHE A 92 -6.46 2.35 -13.35
CA PHE A 92 -5.57 2.10 -12.21
C PHE A 92 -4.13 1.75 -12.63
N SER A 93 -3.91 1.32 -13.87
CA SER A 93 -2.57 1.02 -14.39
C SER A 93 -1.67 2.26 -14.48
N VAL A 94 -2.28 3.44 -14.73
CA VAL A 94 -1.57 4.71 -14.92
C VAL A 94 -1.54 5.59 -13.66
N LEU A 95 -2.16 5.15 -12.57
CA LEU A 95 -2.08 5.87 -11.30
C LEU A 95 -0.63 5.87 -10.80
N SER A 96 -0.05 7.06 -10.73
CA SER A 96 1.30 7.24 -10.17
C SER A 96 1.31 7.08 -8.65
N ALA A 97 2.49 6.81 -8.10
CA ALA A 97 2.69 6.78 -6.65
C ALA A 97 2.31 8.11 -5.98
N ASP A 98 2.50 9.25 -6.69
CA ASP A 98 2.13 10.57 -6.21
C ASP A 98 0.62 10.70 -5.98
N ILE A 99 -0.19 10.24 -6.92
CA ILE A 99 -1.66 10.27 -6.79
C ILE A 99 -2.09 9.39 -5.62
N LEU A 100 -1.54 8.18 -5.52
CA LEU A 100 -1.83 7.28 -4.40
C LEU A 100 -1.38 7.88 -3.05
N GLY A 101 -0.23 8.54 -3.02
CA GLY A 101 0.27 9.25 -1.84
C GLY A 101 -0.67 10.38 -1.42
N GLN A 102 -1.14 11.20 -2.35
CA GLN A 102 -2.11 12.28 -2.07
C GLN A 102 -3.44 11.74 -1.56
N VAL A 103 -3.96 10.65 -2.12
CA VAL A 103 -5.17 9.98 -1.62
C VAL A 103 -4.95 9.48 -0.20
N TYR A 104 -3.78 8.88 0.07
CA TYR A 104 -3.42 8.42 1.41
C TYR A 104 -3.38 9.57 2.44
N GLU A 105 -2.83 10.72 2.07
CA GLU A 105 -2.86 11.94 2.91
C GLU A 105 -4.27 12.34 3.30
N GLN A 106 -5.18 12.35 2.32
CA GLN A 106 -6.59 12.67 2.58
C GLN A 106 -7.20 11.69 3.59
N PHE A 107 -6.85 10.41 3.50
CA PHE A 107 -7.30 9.40 4.46
C PHE A 107 -6.73 9.61 5.86
N LEU A 108 -5.43 9.91 5.97
CA LEU A 108 -4.77 10.13 7.26
C LEU A 108 -5.35 11.31 8.01
N GLY A 109 -5.84 12.31 7.28
CA GLY A 109 -6.48 13.51 7.84
C GLY A 109 -7.89 13.29 8.38
N LYS A 110 -8.51 12.15 8.13
CA LYS A 110 -9.92 11.88 8.46
C LYS A 110 -10.07 10.82 9.54
N VAL A 111 -11.17 10.87 10.25
CA VAL A 111 -11.62 9.85 11.20
C VAL A 111 -13.09 9.54 10.94
N ILE A 112 -13.44 8.26 11.02
CA ILE A 112 -14.83 7.84 10.97
C ILE A 112 -15.34 7.74 12.40
N ARG A 113 -16.35 8.51 12.73
CA ARG A 113 -17.03 8.48 14.01
C ARG A 113 -18.44 7.93 13.82
N LEU A 114 -18.87 7.07 14.74
CA LEU A 114 -20.27 6.67 14.83
C LEU A 114 -21.02 7.72 15.63
N THR A 115 -22.16 8.18 15.09
CA THR A 115 -23.12 9.03 15.81
C THR A 115 -23.91 8.19 16.80
N GLU A 116 -24.63 8.85 17.70
CA GLU A 116 -25.55 8.16 18.64
C GLU A 116 -26.62 7.34 17.90
N SER A 117 -26.99 7.75 16.69
CA SER A 117 -27.91 7.02 15.80
C SER A 117 -27.21 5.93 14.97
N HIS A 118 -25.99 5.54 15.31
CA HIS A 118 -25.19 4.51 14.62
C HIS A 118 -24.91 4.82 13.12
N GLN A 119 -24.92 6.10 12.74
CA GLN A 119 -24.52 6.52 11.40
C GLN A 119 -23.02 6.87 11.37
N ALA A 120 -22.33 6.44 10.34
CA ALA A 120 -20.94 6.80 10.13
C ALA A 120 -20.84 8.26 9.68
N LYS A 121 -20.01 9.06 10.37
CA LYS A 121 -19.69 10.44 9.99
C LYS A 121 -18.20 10.58 9.81
N ILE A 122 -17.79 11.18 8.70
CA ILE A 122 -16.39 11.48 8.42
C ILE A 122 -16.07 12.87 8.95
N GLU A 123 -15.08 12.96 9.82
CA GLU A 123 -14.62 14.21 10.44
C GLU A 123 -13.12 14.39 10.25
N ASP A 124 -12.65 15.64 10.30
CA ASP A 124 -11.21 15.93 10.29
C ASP A 124 -10.59 15.57 11.64
N LYS A 125 -9.42 14.96 11.64
CA LYS A 125 -8.64 14.73 12.86
C LYS A 125 -8.16 16.06 13.41
N PRO A 126 -8.46 16.39 14.68
CA PRO A 126 -8.07 17.68 15.26
C PRO A 126 -6.56 17.93 15.27
N GLU A 127 -5.76 16.86 15.46
CA GLU A 127 -4.31 16.91 15.48
C GLU A 127 -3.75 17.28 14.11
N VAL A 128 -4.27 16.66 13.04
CA VAL A 128 -3.86 16.92 11.66
C VAL A 128 -4.26 18.32 11.24
N LYS A 129 -5.46 18.78 11.64
CA LYS A 129 -5.92 20.14 11.37
C LYS A 129 -5.04 21.19 12.06
N LYS A 130 -4.62 20.96 13.32
CA LYS A 130 -3.70 21.83 14.05
C LYS A 130 -2.30 21.86 13.45
N ALA A 131 -1.82 20.74 12.91
CA ALA A 131 -0.52 20.64 12.24
C ALA A 131 -0.50 21.24 10.82
N GLY A 132 -1.64 21.77 10.33
CA GLY A 132 -1.74 22.34 8.98
C GLY A 132 -1.90 21.31 7.87
N GLY A 133 -2.10 20.04 8.21
CA GLY A 133 -2.31 18.93 7.26
C GLY A 133 -1.22 17.86 7.32
N VAL A 134 -1.38 16.84 6.49
CA VAL A 134 -0.36 15.83 6.16
C VAL A 134 0.03 16.10 4.71
N TYR A 135 1.33 16.15 4.43
CA TYR A 135 1.81 16.49 3.08
C TYR A 135 2.65 15.35 2.52
N TYR A 136 2.25 14.89 1.35
CA TYR A 136 3.05 13.99 0.53
C TYR A 136 4.17 14.76 -0.18
N THR A 137 5.39 14.27 -0.09
CA THR A 137 6.50 14.91 -0.79
C THR A 137 6.45 14.52 -2.28
N PRO A 138 6.31 15.49 -3.20
CA PRO A 138 6.27 15.20 -4.64
C PRO A 138 7.48 14.44 -5.12
N THR A 139 7.29 13.50 -6.07
CA THR A 139 8.33 12.58 -6.56
C THR A 139 9.56 13.34 -7.07
N TYR A 140 9.41 14.46 -7.76
CA TYR A 140 10.56 15.23 -8.25
C TYR A 140 11.47 15.78 -7.15
N ILE A 141 10.90 16.08 -5.95
CA ILE A 141 11.68 16.50 -4.78
C ILE A 141 12.39 15.30 -4.17
N VAL A 142 11.68 14.15 -4.05
CA VAL A 142 12.25 12.89 -3.58
C VAL A 142 13.44 12.51 -4.45
N ASP A 143 13.27 12.49 -5.76
CA ASP A 143 14.30 12.16 -6.75
C ASP A 143 15.51 13.09 -6.63
N TYR A 144 15.27 14.40 -6.49
CA TYR A 144 16.34 15.36 -6.31
C TYR A 144 17.16 15.09 -5.04
N ILE A 145 16.48 14.86 -3.93
CA ILE A 145 17.14 14.59 -2.63
C ILE A 145 17.91 13.27 -2.69
N VAL A 146 17.26 12.19 -3.16
CA VAL A 146 17.87 10.86 -3.25
C VAL A 146 19.08 10.89 -4.17
N LYS A 147 18.97 11.50 -5.36
CA LYS A 147 20.07 11.64 -6.31
C LYS A 147 21.27 12.39 -5.72
N ASN A 148 21.02 13.44 -4.93
CA ASN A 148 22.08 14.27 -4.36
C ASN A 148 22.62 13.76 -3.01
N THR A 149 22.07 12.69 -2.47
CA THR A 149 22.50 12.05 -1.22
C THR A 149 22.94 10.62 -1.47
N VAL A 150 22.01 9.66 -1.42
CA VAL A 150 22.29 8.23 -1.64
C VAL A 150 22.91 8.01 -3.02
N GLY A 151 22.37 8.63 -4.06
CA GLY A 151 22.89 8.50 -5.43
C GLY A 151 24.35 8.90 -5.57
N LYS A 152 24.78 9.98 -4.90
CA LYS A 152 26.22 10.37 -4.88
C LYS A 152 27.10 9.39 -4.12
N LEU A 153 26.58 8.79 -3.03
CA LEU A 153 27.32 7.76 -2.31
C LEU A 153 27.49 6.49 -3.14
N LEU A 154 26.52 6.18 -3.99
CA LEU A 154 26.51 4.99 -4.84
C LEU A 154 27.08 5.22 -6.24
N GLU A 155 27.54 6.42 -6.53
CA GLU A 155 28.15 6.73 -7.82
C GLU A 155 29.26 5.74 -8.16
N SER A 156 29.21 5.16 -9.35
CA SER A 156 30.14 4.10 -9.81
C SER A 156 30.06 2.77 -9.07
N LYS A 157 28.99 2.52 -8.29
CA LYS A 157 28.76 1.23 -7.62
C LYS A 157 27.71 0.42 -8.38
N THR A 158 27.91 -0.88 -8.38
CA THR A 158 26.92 -1.82 -8.91
C THR A 158 25.95 -2.26 -7.82
N PRO A 159 24.71 -2.64 -8.17
CA PRO A 159 23.76 -3.20 -7.22
C PRO A 159 24.33 -4.41 -6.45
N TYR A 160 25.15 -5.22 -7.13
CA TYR A 160 25.77 -6.39 -6.51
C TYR A 160 26.77 -6.01 -5.40
N GLU A 161 27.54 -4.94 -5.58
CA GLU A 161 28.49 -4.47 -4.57
C GLU A 161 27.80 -3.94 -3.31
N VAL A 162 26.60 -3.35 -3.47
CA VAL A 162 25.88 -2.63 -2.41
C VAL A 162 24.83 -3.50 -1.71
N ALA A 163 24.01 -4.23 -2.47
CA ALA A 163 22.80 -4.88 -2.00
C ALA A 163 22.85 -6.41 -1.99
N ALA A 164 23.99 -7.03 -2.29
CA ALA A 164 24.15 -8.47 -2.18
C ALA A 164 24.02 -8.93 -0.72
N ARG A 165 23.72 -10.21 -0.51
CA ARG A 165 23.65 -10.82 0.83
C ARG A 165 24.92 -10.57 1.67
N THR A 166 26.07 -10.46 1.01
CA THR A 166 27.37 -10.07 1.57
C THR A 166 27.94 -8.92 0.74
N PRO A 167 27.55 -7.65 1.01
CA PRO A 167 28.00 -6.52 0.23
C PRO A 167 29.53 -6.38 0.27
N THR A 168 30.15 -6.18 -0.88
CA THR A 168 31.59 -5.95 -0.99
C THR A 168 31.95 -4.47 -0.74
N TRP A 169 31.02 -3.56 -1.03
CA TRP A 169 31.18 -2.14 -0.77
C TRP A 169 30.45 -1.72 0.52
N LYS A 170 31.05 -0.77 1.23
CA LYS A 170 30.50 -0.17 2.43
C LYS A 170 30.82 1.32 2.48
N PRO A 171 29.93 2.18 2.99
CA PRO A 171 30.16 3.64 3.06
C PRO A 171 31.45 4.03 3.78
N THR A 172 31.83 3.25 4.78
CA THR A 172 33.08 3.45 5.54
C THR A 172 33.90 2.17 5.55
N LYS A 173 35.22 2.30 5.45
CA LYS A 173 36.14 1.15 5.48
C LYS A 173 35.98 0.36 6.80
N GLY A 174 35.68 -0.93 6.69
CA GLY A 174 35.40 -1.80 7.85
C GLY A 174 34.04 -1.56 8.54
N GLY A 175 33.23 -0.67 8.00
CA GLY A 175 31.91 -0.32 8.54
C GLY A 175 30.81 -1.33 8.20
N ARG A 176 29.57 -0.97 8.59
CA ARG A 176 28.37 -1.72 8.23
C ARG A 176 27.98 -1.49 6.78
N PRO A 177 27.19 -2.38 6.17
CA PRO A 177 26.53 -2.12 4.88
C PRO A 177 25.72 -0.82 4.91
N LEU A 178 25.48 -0.22 3.73
CA LEU A 178 24.61 0.93 3.62
C LEU A 178 23.22 0.56 4.16
N SER A 179 22.69 1.41 5.00
CA SER A 179 21.32 1.32 5.48
C SER A 179 20.69 2.71 5.45
N VAL A 180 19.44 2.78 5.01
CA VAL A 180 18.64 4.00 4.97
C VAL A 180 17.53 3.86 6.00
N LEU A 181 17.38 4.86 6.86
CA LEU A 181 16.31 4.95 7.84
C LEU A 181 15.49 6.19 7.58
N ASP A 182 14.20 6.01 7.40
CA ASP A 182 13.22 7.09 7.39
C ASP A 182 12.22 6.89 8.55
N PRO A 183 12.37 7.61 9.68
CA PRO A 183 11.53 7.44 10.86
C PRO A 183 10.11 8.01 10.67
N ALA A 184 9.85 8.72 9.58
CA ALA A 184 8.58 9.34 9.25
C ALA A 184 8.16 9.01 7.82
N CYS A 185 8.41 7.79 7.38
CA CYS A 185 8.38 7.37 5.97
C CYS A 185 7.05 7.60 5.23
N GLY A 186 5.93 7.80 5.92
CA GLY A 186 4.63 7.96 5.28
C GLY A 186 4.33 6.80 4.33
N SER A 187 4.16 7.11 3.04
CA SER A 187 3.97 6.11 1.97
C SER A 187 5.27 5.39 1.54
N GLY A 188 6.40 5.74 2.13
CA GLY A 188 7.70 5.13 1.81
C GLY A 188 8.40 5.70 0.59
N SER A 189 8.00 6.86 0.08
CA SER A 189 8.52 7.45 -1.16
C SER A 189 10.04 7.61 -1.17
N PHE A 190 10.62 8.11 -0.08
CA PHE A 190 12.08 8.23 0.03
C PHE A 190 12.79 6.88 0.08
N LEU A 191 12.21 5.89 0.76
CA LEU A 191 12.78 4.54 0.84
C LEU A 191 12.72 3.84 -0.52
N ILE A 192 11.59 4.00 -1.24
CA ILE A 192 11.42 3.47 -2.60
C ILE A 192 12.42 4.15 -3.57
N GLY A 193 12.54 5.49 -3.48
CA GLY A 193 13.49 6.23 -4.32
C GLY A 193 14.95 5.90 -4.03
N ALA A 194 15.27 5.53 -2.78
CA ALA A 194 16.63 5.14 -2.39
C ALA A 194 16.99 3.69 -2.74
N TYR A 195 15.99 2.85 -2.98
CA TYR A 195 16.14 1.46 -3.41
C TYR A 195 16.39 1.38 -4.91
#